data_65958c51eef762274db5d97ae296a289
#
_entry.id   65958c51eef762274db5d97ae296a289
#
_cell.length_a   1.000
_cell.length_b   1.000
_cell.length_c   1.000
_cell.angle_alpha   90.00
_cell.angle_beta   90.00
_cell.angle_gamma   90.00
#
_symmetry.space_group_name_H-M   'P 1'
#
loop_
_entity.id
_entity.type
_entity.pdbx_description
1 polymer ?
#
loop_
_entity_poly.entity_id
_entity_poly.type
_entity_poly.pdbx_seq_one_letter_code
_entity_poly.pdbx_strand_id
1 'polypeptide(L)'
;MTKLRFFLSTLLLTTLFSISAHAQRYKTAAGVRFDNGLNLTVQQYIDNGWTAEGILHTPFIATKDFGLTVLAEKHQKILFRGMNMYAGGGMHYYWQQNSVRDAEEVHENVVGLSGIAGLELSVGRINLAVDWKPELHLSGDQTYPFEWNSASVSLRYIIEKRERKKIRDWKFWDKFGKKKR
;
A
#
# COMPACT_ATOMS: atom_id res chain seq x y z
N MET A 1 35.48 14.35 5.03
CA MET A 1 34.54 14.35 3.87
C MET A 1 33.35 13.39 4.06
N THR A 2 33.50 12.25 4.72
CA THR A 2 32.44 11.25 4.98
C THR A 2 31.31 11.77 5.86
N LYS A 3 31.61 12.52 6.92
CA LYS A 3 30.56 13.05 7.83
C LYS A 3 29.63 14.07 7.17
N LEU A 4 30.17 14.91 6.26
CA LEU A 4 29.38 15.88 5.51
C LEU A 4 28.44 15.17 4.49
N ARG A 5 28.90 14.11 3.85
CA ARG A 5 28.07 13.30 2.93
C ARG A 5 26.96 12.58 3.68
N PHE A 6 27.25 12.08 4.87
CA PHE A 6 26.25 11.45 5.73
C PHE A 6 25.19 12.45 6.19
N PHE A 7 25.61 13.66 6.60
CA PHE A 7 24.69 14.72 7.00
C PHE A 7 23.80 15.21 5.84
N LEU A 8 24.37 15.36 4.64
CA LEU A 8 23.64 15.74 3.43
C LEU A 8 22.65 14.66 2.99
N SER A 9 23.01 13.38 3.08
CA SER A 9 22.10 12.28 2.75
C SER A 9 20.94 12.16 3.75
N THR A 10 21.21 12.37 5.05
CA THR A 10 20.18 12.36 6.09
C THR A 10 19.24 13.56 5.93
N LEU A 11 19.76 14.75 5.64
CA LEU A 11 18.97 15.95 5.38
C LEU A 11 18.10 15.79 4.13
N LEU A 12 18.64 15.20 3.06
CA LEU A 12 17.88 14.89 1.84
C LEU A 12 16.77 13.88 2.12
N LEU A 13 17.04 12.87 2.92
CA LEU A 13 16.06 11.86 3.30
C LEU A 13 14.91 12.45 4.13
N THR A 14 15.22 13.33 5.09
CA THR A 14 14.22 13.98 5.94
C THR A 14 13.35 14.99 5.17
N THR A 15 13.91 15.69 4.19
CA THR A 15 13.15 16.64 3.34
C THR A 15 12.18 15.93 2.41
N LEU A 16 12.49 14.71 1.94
CA LEU A 16 11.59 13.91 1.12
C LEU A 16 10.32 13.47 1.87
N PHE A 17 10.39 13.31 3.18
CA PHE A 17 9.23 12.94 4.01
C PHE A 17 8.32 14.11 4.41
N SER A 18 8.73 15.36 4.20
CA SER A 18 8.00 16.54 4.70
C SER A 18 6.94 17.09 3.74
N ILE A 19 6.84 16.60 2.52
CA ILE A 19 5.87 17.09 1.54
C ILE A 19 4.52 16.40 1.75
N SER A 20 3.67 16.99 2.58
CA SER A 20 2.27 16.58 2.76
C SER A 20 1.42 16.92 1.53
N ALA A 21 1.75 16.36 0.38
CA ALA A 21 0.90 16.44 -0.80
C ALA A 21 -0.17 15.34 -0.69
N HIS A 22 -1.43 15.72 -0.64
CA HIS A 22 -2.55 14.78 -0.72
C HIS A 22 -2.47 14.03 -2.05
N ALA A 23 -1.90 12.83 -2.00
CA ALA A 23 -1.49 12.07 -3.16
C ALA A 23 -2.69 11.40 -3.86
N GLN A 24 -3.54 10.73 -3.11
CA GLN A 24 -4.61 9.88 -3.64
C GLN A 24 -5.81 10.66 -4.17
N ARG A 25 -6.32 10.16 -5.31
CA ARG A 25 -7.50 10.70 -5.99
C ARG A 25 -8.80 9.97 -5.64
N TYR A 26 -8.71 8.83 -4.99
CA TYR A 26 -9.84 7.98 -4.65
C TYR A 26 -9.95 7.80 -3.15
N LYS A 27 -11.13 7.41 -2.71
CA LYS A 27 -11.43 7.07 -1.33
C LYS A 27 -11.47 5.55 -1.19
N THR A 28 -12.11 4.87 -2.14
CA THR A 28 -12.22 3.42 -2.17
C THR A 28 -11.90 2.91 -3.56
N ALA A 29 -11.03 1.90 -3.64
CA ALA A 29 -10.73 1.16 -4.86
C ALA A 29 -10.69 -0.34 -4.56
N ALA A 30 -11.17 -1.15 -5.50
CA ALA A 30 -11.12 -2.61 -5.38
C ALA A 30 -10.74 -3.23 -6.73
N GLY A 31 -10.12 -4.38 -6.70
CA GLY A 31 -9.66 -5.03 -7.92
C GLY A 31 -8.92 -6.32 -7.69
N VAL A 32 -8.06 -6.63 -8.64
CA VAL A 32 -7.27 -7.85 -8.66
C VAL A 32 -5.78 -7.51 -8.53
N ARG A 33 -5.06 -8.41 -7.91
CA ARG A 33 -3.62 -8.37 -7.69
C ARG A 33 -3.01 -9.66 -8.20
N PHE A 34 -1.99 -9.52 -9.02
CA PHE A 34 -1.19 -10.61 -9.57
C PHE A 34 0.18 -10.58 -8.89
N ASP A 35 0.45 -11.57 -8.08
CA ASP A 35 1.76 -11.91 -7.53
C ASP A 35 2.04 -13.40 -7.81
N ASN A 36 2.23 -14.23 -6.81
CA ASN A 36 2.33 -15.68 -7.01
C ASN A 36 0.96 -16.35 -7.30
N GLY A 37 -0.05 -15.58 -7.71
CA GLY A 37 -1.40 -16.03 -8.03
C GLY A 37 -2.33 -14.86 -8.30
N LEU A 38 -3.61 -15.15 -8.48
CA LEU A 38 -4.67 -14.15 -8.60
C LEU A 38 -5.29 -13.90 -7.22
N ASN A 39 -5.17 -12.67 -6.75
CA ASN A 39 -5.68 -12.24 -5.46
C ASN A 39 -6.67 -11.10 -5.61
N LEU A 40 -7.51 -10.88 -4.62
CA LEU A 40 -8.41 -9.74 -4.55
C LEU A 40 -7.81 -8.66 -3.65
N THR A 41 -7.95 -7.40 -4.04
CA THR A 41 -7.46 -6.27 -3.24
C THR A 41 -8.51 -5.20 -3.09
N VAL A 42 -8.60 -4.63 -1.91
CA VAL A 42 -9.43 -3.46 -1.60
C VAL A 42 -8.59 -2.45 -0.86
N GLN A 43 -8.57 -1.23 -1.36
CA GLN A 43 -7.92 -0.10 -0.72
C GLN A 43 -8.94 0.93 -0.26
N GLN A 44 -8.76 1.40 0.98
CA GLN A 44 -9.56 2.44 1.60
C GLN A 44 -8.66 3.58 2.08
N TYR A 45 -8.86 4.77 1.52
CA TYR A 45 -8.23 5.97 2.03
C TYR A 45 -8.76 6.33 3.43
N ILE A 46 -7.85 6.62 4.36
CA ILE A 46 -8.19 7.01 5.73
C ILE A 46 -8.07 8.53 5.87
N ASP A 47 -6.87 9.05 6.01
CA ASP A 47 -6.58 10.48 6.09
C ASP A 47 -5.09 10.76 5.84
N ASN A 48 -4.76 12.02 5.49
CA ASN A 48 -3.39 12.52 5.32
C ASN A 48 -2.48 11.65 4.43
N GLY A 49 -3.06 10.98 3.42
CA GLY A 49 -2.34 10.08 2.52
C GLY A 49 -2.12 8.68 3.10
N TRP A 50 -2.73 8.35 4.23
CA TRP A 50 -2.80 7.00 4.74
C TRP A 50 -3.93 6.22 4.10
N THR A 51 -3.66 4.97 3.78
CA THR A 51 -4.59 4.01 3.19
C THR A 51 -4.49 2.71 3.95
N ALA A 52 -5.63 2.06 4.18
CA ALA A 52 -5.67 0.65 4.54
C ALA A 52 -5.87 -0.18 3.26
N GLU A 53 -5.10 -1.22 3.09
CA GLU A 53 -5.30 -2.23 2.04
C GLU A 53 -5.57 -3.58 2.66
N GLY A 54 -6.61 -4.26 2.16
CA GLY A 54 -6.88 -5.67 2.42
C GLY A 54 -6.60 -6.48 1.16
N ILE A 55 -5.82 -7.55 1.28
CA ILE A 55 -5.52 -8.47 0.18
C ILE A 55 -6.01 -9.85 0.60
N LEU A 56 -6.93 -10.39 -0.18
CA LEU A 56 -7.42 -11.76 -0.03
C LEU A 56 -6.67 -12.64 -1.02
N HIS A 57 -5.81 -13.51 -0.51
CA HIS A 57 -5.09 -14.49 -1.29
C HIS A 57 -6.01 -15.65 -1.62
N THR A 58 -6.03 -16.05 -2.90
CA THR A 58 -6.94 -17.10 -3.37
C THR A 58 -6.16 -18.19 -4.10
N PRO A 59 -6.52 -19.48 -3.91
CA PRO A 59 -5.81 -20.60 -4.53
C PRO A 59 -6.16 -20.81 -6.01
N PHE A 60 -6.88 -19.89 -6.67
CA PHE A 60 -7.45 -20.14 -8.00
C PHE A 60 -6.44 -20.31 -9.14
N ILE A 61 -5.22 -19.79 -9.05
CA ILE A 61 -4.26 -19.82 -10.17
C ILE A 61 -2.84 -20.20 -9.71
N ALA A 62 -2.59 -20.37 -8.43
CA ALA A 62 -1.25 -20.71 -7.94
C ALA A 62 -1.30 -21.62 -6.71
N THR A 63 -0.12 -22.10 -6.38
CA THR A 63 0.13 -23.08 -5.31
C THR A 63 0.09 -22.50 -3.90
N LYS A 64 -0.34 -21.24 -3.73
CA LYS A 64 -0.48 -20.61 -2.40
C LYS A 64 -1.88 -20.83 -1.86
N ASP A 65 -1.92 -21.08 -0.59
CA ASP A 65 -3.10 -21.34 0.19
C ASP A 65 -3.94 -20.07 0.39
N PHE A 66 -5.16 -20.25 0.89
CA PHE A 66 -6.03 -19.14 1.23
C PHE A 66 -5.42 -18.27 2.32
N GLY A 67 -5.45 -16.95 2.14
CA GLY A 67 -4.82 -16.03 3.08
C GLY A 67 -5.42 -14.64 3.09
N LEU A 68 -5.12 -13.90 4.13
CA LEU A 68 -5.49 -12.49 4.30
C LEU A 68 -4.27 -11.67 4.70
N THR A 69 -4.02 -10.58 3.97
CA THR A 69 -3.03 -9.56 4.36
C THR A 69 -3.75 -8.24 4.59
N VAL A 70 -3.41 -7.56 5.67
CA VAL A 70 -3.89 -6.21 6.00
C VAL A 70 -2.70 -5.29 6.14
N LEU A 71 -2.70 -4.19 5.39
CA LEU A 71 -1.59 -3.23 5.31
C LEU A 71 -2.09 -1.82 5.63
N ALA A 72 -1.22 -1.04 6.26
CA ALA A 72 -1.34 0.41 6.36
C ALA A 72 -0.24 1.03 5.49
N GLU A 73 -0.62 1.89 4.57
CA GLU A 73 0.26 2.44 3.55
C GLU A 73 0.25 3.96 3.58
N LYS A 74 1.40 4.56 3.35
CA LYS A 74 1.56 6.00 3.17
C LYS A 74 1.81 6.30 1.71
N HIS A 75 0.91 7.04 1.09
CA HIS A 75 1.00 7.44 -0.30
C HIS A 75 1.57 8.85 -0.43
N GLN A 76 2.50 9.01 -1.35
CA GLN A 76 3.13 10.28 -1.68
C GLN A 76 3.09 10.51 -3.19
N LYS A 77 2.67 11.71 -3.58
CA LYS A 77 2.63 12.12 -4.98
C LYS A 77 4.06 12.35 -5.50
N ILE A 78 4.34 11.86 -6.72
CA ILE A 78 5.66 12.01 -7.32
C ILE A 78 5.62 13.06 -8.46
N LEU A 79 5.58 12.65 -9.69
CA LEU A 79 5.86 13.48 -10.85
C LEU A 79 4.64 14.27 -11.37
N PHE A 80 3.52 13.60 -11.56
CA PHE A 80 2.32 14.22 -12.16
C PHE A 80 1.04 13.75 -11.47
N ARG A 81 -0.08 14.36 -11.85
CA ARG A 81 -1.38 14.05 -11.26
C ARG A 81 -1.80 12.62 -11.55
N GLY A 82 -1.92 11.82 -10.48
CA GLY A 82 -2.37 10.43 -10.55
C GLY A 82 -1.24 9.41 -10.37
N MET A 83 0.02 9.85 -10.38
CA MET A 83 1.16 8.98 -10.07
C MET A 83 1.60 9.21 -8.63
N ASN A 84 1.61 8.15 -7.84
CA ASN A 84 2.01 8.15 -6.45
C ASN A 84 3.03 7.03 -6.21
N MET A 85 3.91 7.27 -5.27
CA MET A 85 4.65 6.19 -4.60
C MET A 85 3.98 5.89 -3.27
N TYR A 86 4.11 4.68 -2.80
CA TYR A 86 3.63 4.29 -1.49
C TYR A 86 4.58 3.31 -0.83
N ALA A 87 4.56 3.34 0.49
CA ALA A 87 5.25 2.36 1.32
C ALA A 87 4.43 2.15 2.59
N GLY A 88 4.52 0.96 3.13
CA GLY A 88 3.74 0.59 4.28
C GLY A 88 4.14 -0.74 4.89
N GLY A 89 3.31 -1.20 5.81
CA GLY A 89 3.48 -2.49 6.44
C GLY A 89 2.20 -2.95 7.12
N GLY A 90 2.19 -4.19 7.50
CA GLY A 90 1.05 -4.82 8.15
C GLY A 90 1.29 -6.26 8.52
N MET A 91 0.24 -7.04 8.54
CA MET A 91 0.25 -8.44 8.95
C MET A 91 -0.41 -9.31 7.89
N HIS A 92 0.06 -10.54 7.79
CA HIS A 92 -0.59 -11.57 7.00
C HIS A 92 -0.92 -12.80 7.83
N TYR A 93 -1.94 -13.52 7.37
CA TYR A 93 -2.35 -14.80 7.87
C TYR A 93 -2.68 -15.72 6.69
N TYR A 94 -1.99 -16.86 6.60
CA TYR A 94 -2.27 -17.90 5.62
C TYR A 94 -2.82 -19.13 6.31
N TRP A 95 -3.92 -19.67 5.79
CA TRP A 95 -4.55 -20.87 6.30
C TRP A 95 -3.97 -22.09 5.61
N GLN A 96 -3.49 -23.06 6.39
CA GLN A 96 -3.04 -24.38 5.91
C GLN A 96 -2.01 -24.31 4.78
N GLN A 97 -1.00 -23.47 4.94
CA GLN A 97 0.09 -23.41 3.96
C GLN A 97 0.82 -24.76 3.91
N ASN A 98 0.96 -25.31 2.70
CA ASN A 98 1.70 -26.53 2.48
C ASN A 98 3.20 -26.27 2.63
N SER A 99 3.80 -26.81 3.65
CA SER A 99 5.26 -26.81 3.84
C SER A 99 5.78 -28.24 3.86
N VAL A 100 6.97 -28.44 3.30
CA VAL A 100 7.64 -29.74 3.32
C VAL A 100 8.64 -29.72 4.46
N ARG A 101 8.39 -30.50 5.49
CA ARG A 101 9.28 -30.66 6.64
C ARG A 101 9.65 -32.13 6.77
N ASP A 102 10.96 -32.44 6.79
CA ASP A 102 11.46 -33.81 6.94
C ASP A 102 10.86 -34.84 5.96
N ALA A 103 10.59 -34.41 4.70
CA ALA A 103 9.93 -35.19 3.64
C ALA A 103 8.46 -35.53 3.89
N GLU A 104 7.81 -34.92 4.89
CA GLU A 104 6.37 -34.97 5.09
C GLU A 104 5.71 -33.63 4.73
N GLU A 105 4.54 -33.70 4.08
CA GLU A 105 3.72 -32.49 3.84
C GLU A 105 3.02 -32.12 5.16
N VAL A 106 3.37 -30.96 5.71
CA VAL A 106 2.77 -30.43 6.92
C VAL A 106 1.92 -29.24 6.54
N HIS A 107 0.68 -29.24 6.99
CA HIS A 107 -0.25 -28.12 6.82
C HIS A 107 -0.25 -27.26 8.07
N GLU A 108 0.40 -26.12 8.02
CA GLU A 108 0.48 -25.19 9.17
C GLU A 108 -0.11 -23.83 8.81
N ASN A 109 -0.75 -23.19 9.79
CA ASN A 109 -1.18 -21.80 9.64
C ASN A 109 0.04 -20.89 9.81
N VAL A 110 0.21 -19.94 8.91
CA VAL A 110 1.32 -19.00 8.93
C VAL A 110 0.83 -17.61 9.33
N VAL A 111 1.46 -17.03 10.34
CA VAL A 111 1.27 -15.63 10.76
C VAL A 111 2.57 -14.90 10.58
N GLY A 112 2.50 -13.67 10.06
CA GLY A 112 3.71 -12.88 9.88
C GLY A 112 3.46 -11.40 9.67
N LEU A 113 4.56 -10.71 9.39
CA LEU A 113 4.59 -9.30 9.04
C LEU A 113 4.87 -9.14 7.56
N SER A 114 4.16 -8.20 6.93
CA SER A 114 4.38 -7.83 5.53
C SER A 114 4.80 -6.38 5.44
N GLY A 115 5.85 -6.12 4.66
CA GLY A 115 6.16 -4.80 4.16
C GLY A 115 5.55 -4.60 2.78
N ILE A 116 5.42 -3.37 2.31
CA ILE A 116 5.07 -3.06 0.93
C ILE A 116 5.72 -1.76 0.49
N ALA A 117 6.19 -1.70 -0.75
CA ALA A 117 6.66 -0.47 -1.38
C ALA A 117 6.36 -0.53 -2.88
N GLY A 118 5.79 0.54 -3.43
CA GLY A 118 5.36 0.52 -4.83
C GLY A 118 5.07 1.87 -5.45
N LEU A 119 4.66 1.78 -6.70
CA LEU A 119 4.21 2.89 -7.52
C LEU A 119 2.78 2.62 -7.98
N GLU A 120 1.94 3.64 -7.95
CA GLU A 120 0.59 3.55 -8.51
C GLU A 120 0.34 4.67 -9.51
N LEU A 121 -0.48 4.36 -10.52
CA LEU A 121 -0.96 5.28 -11.52
C LEU A 121 -2.48 5.21 -11.60
N SER A 122 -3.13 6.34 -11.33
CA SER A 122 -4.59 6.47 -11.43
C SER A 122 -4.99 7.30 -12.64
N VAL A 123 -5.70 6.69 -13.59
CA VAL A 123 -6.25 7.32 -14.79
C VAL A 123 -7.77 7.10 -14.83
N GLY A 124 -8.53 8.18 -14.74
CA GLY A 124 -9.98 8.09 -14.73
C GLY A 124 -10.56 7.35 -13.52
N ARG A 125 -11.02 6.11 -13.73
CA ARG A 125 -11.50 5.18 -12.71
C ARG A 125 -10.64 3.93 -12.60
N ILE A 126 -9.53 3.89 -13.31
CA ILE A 126 -8.59 2.76 -13.27
C ILE A 126 -7.39 3.17 -12.43
N ASN A 127 -6.96 2.27 -11.57
CA ASN A 127 -5.74 2.37 -10.80
C ASN A 127 -4.88 1.15 -11.12
N LEU A 128 -3.66 1.40 -11.57
CA LEU A 128 -2.62 0.42 -11.81
C LEU A 128 -1.55 0.61 -10.75
N ALA A 129 -1.08 -0.47 -10.15
CA ALA A 129 0.02 -0.43 -9.21
C ALA A 129 1.02 -1.55 -9.49
N VAL A 130 2.28 -1.25 -9.24
CA VAL A 130 3.39 -2.22 -9.24
C VAL A 130 4.11 -2.05 -7.92
N ASP A 131 4.29 -3.13 -7.21
CA ASP A 131 4.90 -3.09 -5.89
C ASP A 131 5.71 -4.36 -5.57
N TRP A 132 6.51 -4.20 -4.54
CA TRP A 132 7.30 -5.24 -3.90
C TRP A 132 6.80 -5.39 -2.47
N LYS A 133 6.47 -6.63 -2.09
CA LYS A 133 5.88 -6.98 -0.79
C LYS A 133 6.73 -8.08 -0.10
N PRO A 134 7.78 -7.71 0.64
CA PRO A 134 8.52 -8.65 1.48
C PRO A 134 7.67 -9.15 2.65
N GLU A 135 7.85 -10.42 3.01
CA GLU A 135 7.12 -11.06 4.11
C GLU A 135 8.08 -11.70 5.09
N LEU A 136 7.77 -11.57 6.38
CA LEU A 136 8.46 -12.20 7.49
C LEU A 136 7.48 -13.10 8.24
N HIS A 137 7.65 -14.40 8.13
CA HIS A 137 6.86 -15.41 8.83
C HIS A 137 7.32 -15.50 10.27
N LEU A 138 6.40 -15.32 11.22
CA LEU A 138 6.67 -15.41 12.68
C LEU A 138 6.28 -16.77 13.24
N SER A 139 5.33 -17.47 12.61
CA SER A 139 4.93 -18.83 12.98
C SER A 139 4.59 -19.63 11.72
N GLY A 140 4.58 -20.95 11.82
CA GLY A 140 4.37 -21.87 10.70
C GLY A 140 5.70 -22.26 10.07
N ASP A 141 5.83 -22.17 8.74
CA ASP A 141 7.04 -22.59 8.05
C ASP A 141 8.27 -21.78 8.46
N GLN A 142 9.11 -22.38 9.28
CA GLN A 142 10.38 -21.80 9.74
C GLN A 142 11.56 -22.09 8.81
N THR A 143 11.35 -22.87 7.74
CA THR A 143 12.39 -23.22 6.77
C THR A 143 12.81 -21.99 5.96
N TYR A 144 11.84 -21.11 5.66
CA TYR A 144 12.08 -19.84 4.98
C TYR A 144 11.36 -18.70 5.71
N PRO A 145 11.92 -18.21 6.83
CA PRO A 145 11.25 -17.18 7.65
C PRO A 145 11.10 -15.84 6.93
N PHE A 146 11.85 -15.61 5.87
CA PHE A 146 11.82 -14.36 5.12
C PHE A 146 11.66 -14.57 3.62
N GLU A 147 10.58 -14.03 3.06
CA GLU A 147 10.29 -14.05 1.62
C GLU A 147 10.55 -12.68 0.99
N TRP A 148 11.61 -12.58 0.16
CA TRP A 148 11.99 -11.34 -0.54
C TRP A 148 11.31 -11.16 -1.89
N ASN A 149 10.91 -12.23 -2.54
CA ASN A 149 10.64 -12.25 -3.98
C ASN A 149 9.17 -12.10 -4.32
N SER A 150 8.48 -11.17 -3.67
CA SER A 150 7.06 -10.92 -3.93
C SER A 150 6.86 -9.59 -4.67
N ALA A 151 7.18 -9.58 -5.97
CA ALA A 151 6.77 -8.50 -6.87
C ALA A 151 5.35 -8.73 -7.36
N SER A 152 4.56 -7.67 -7.45
CA SER A 152 3.17 -7.78 -7.88
C SER A 152 2.71 -6.64 -8.78
N VAL A 153 1.64 -6.92 -9.52
CA VAL A 153 0.91 -5.94 -10.32
C VAL A 153 -0.56 -5.97 -9.89
N SER A 154 -1.12 -4.81 -9.59
CA SER A 154 -2.52 -4.67 -9.21
C SER A 154 -3.28 -3.82 -10.21
N LEU A 155 -4.49 -4.26 -10.54
CA LEU A 155 -5.46 -3.52 -11.34
C LEU A 155 -6.72 -3.31 -10.50
N ARG A 156 -7.02 -2.05 -10.15
CA ARG A 156 -8.16 -1.70 -9.29
C ARG A 156 -9.12 -0.76 -10.00
N TYR A 157 -10.40 -0.91 -9.75
CA TYR A 157 -11.43 0.04 -10.14
C TYR A 157 -11.73 0.98 -8.98
N ILE A 158 -11.73 2.29 -9.26
CA ILE A 158 -12.03 3.34 -8.29
C ILE A 158 -13.54 3.44 -8.13
N ILE A 159 -14.05 2.91 -7.03
CA ILE A 159 -15.48 2.90 -6.66
C ILE A 159 -15.89 4.31 -6.26
N GLU A 160 -15.17 4.88 -5.28
CA GLU A 160 -15.44 6.22 -4.75
C GLU A 160 -14.26 7.15 -4.99
N LYS A 161 -14.51 8.26 -5.71
CA LYS A 161 -13.52 9.31 -5.92
C LYS A 161 -13.51 10.25 -4.71
N ARG A 162 -12.32 10.70 -4.34
CA ARG A 162 -12.18 11.72 -3.32
C ARG A 162 -12.71 13.05 -3.84
N GLU A 163 -13.68 13.65 -3.14
CA GLU A 163 -14.15 14.99 -3.43
C GLU A 163 -13.03 16.01 -3.18
N ARG A 164 -12.76 16.82 -4.19
CA ARG A 164 -11.87 17.98 -4.01
C ARG A 164 -12.67 19.07 -3.34
N LYS A 165 -12.22 19.59 -2.20
CA LYS A 165 -12.70 20.87 -1.69
C LYS A 165 -12.48 21.90 -2.80
N LYS A 166 -13.56 22.37 -3.41
CA LYS A 166 -13.48 23.44 -4.41
C LYS A 166 -12.98 24.69 -3.69
N ILE A 167 -12.06 25.43 -4.32
CA ILE A 167 -11.54 26.72 -3.81
C ILE A 167 -12.68 27.68 -3.49
N ARG A 168 -13.83 27.50 -4.16
CA ARG A 168 -15.08 28.27 -3.95
C ARG A 168 -15.69 28.09 -2.54
N ASP A 169 -15.38 27.01 -1.82
CA ASP A 169 -15.84 26.78 -0.44
C ASP A 169 -14.93 27.44 0.61
N TRP A 170 -13.90 28.12 0.16
CA TRP A 170 -13.01 28.89 1.02
C TRP A 170 -13.68 30.24 1.31
N LYS A 171 -14.42 30.32 2.40
CA LYS A 171 -15.07 31.53 2.94
C LYS A 171 -14.07 32.59 3.40
N PHE A 172 -12.98 32.75 2.66
CA PHE A 172 -11.96 33.78 2.95
C PHE A 172 -12.55 35.19 2.79
N TRP A 173 -13.48 35.37 1.85
CA TRP A 173 -14.09 36.66 1.53
C TRP A 173 -15.15 37.10 2.53
N ASP A 174 -15.77 36.18 3.28
CA ASP A 174 -16.79 36.54 4.31
C ASP A 174 -16.20 37.22 5.55
N LYS A 175 -14.89 37.10 5.76
CA LYS A 175 -14.21 37.78 6.87
C LYS A 175 -13.91 39.26 6.62
N PHE A 176 -13.87 39.68 5.37
CA PHE A 176 -13.58 41.10 5.02
C PHE A 176 -14.79 41.94 4.75
N GLY A 177 -15.99 41.33 4.63
CA GLY A 177 -17.27 42.05 4.31
C GLY A 177 -18.04 42.60 5.46
N LYS A 178 -17.71 42.34 6.74
CA LYS A 178 -18.40 42.89 7.89
C LYS A 178 -17.65 44.10 8.45
N LYS A 179 -17.66 45.21 7.71
CA LYS A 179 -17.43 46.55 8.29
C LYS A 179 -18.71 46.96 8.99
N LYS A 180 -18.68 47.11 10.33
CA LYS A 180 -19.78 47.64 11.16
C LYS A 180 -20.19 49.01 10.65
N ARG A 181 -21.48 49.19 10.45
CA ARG A 181 -22.16 50.48 10.59
C ARG A 181 -22.66 50.61 12.01
#